data_824a7d008cce49900b13e6cbf5b9863e
#
_entry.id   824a7d008cce49900b13e6cbf5b9863e
#
_cell.length_a   1.000
_cell.length_b   1.000
_cell.length_c   1.000
_cell.angle_alpha   90.00
_cell.angle_beta   90.00
_cell.angle_gamma   90.00
#
_symmetry.space_group_name_H-M   'P 1'
#
loop_
_entity.id
_entity.type
_entity.pdbx_description
1 polymer ?
#
loop_
_entity_poly.entity_id
_entity_poly.type
_entity_poly.pdbx_seq_one_letter_code
_entity_poly.pdbx_strand_id
1 'polypeptide(L)'
;KAVITADKVYRVEGDSYEPVGNIHPIDEPDPITVAPGTLLERYLRTIDLCNDSQLIKDESGLWKITGGPTEGALKVLAAKVTLSPASTELRSKIPFDSQYKYMSTLYRIGNEETILITGAPDVLFRLCQHQQTDHGLEPLDQPYWEAKIEEYAREGLRMVAAAWKPAADGQTELTHQDLQHGVILLGIAGMMDPPRPEAITAIGDCLQAGIRVKM
;
A
#
# COMPACT_ATOMS: atom_id res chain seq x y z
N LYS A 1 -0.75 8.09 5.01
CA LYS A 1 -1.69 9.04 5.63
C LYS A 1 -3.14 8.65 5.37
N ALA A 2 -3.44 8.01 4.24
CA ALA A 2 -4.77 7.52 3.91
C ALA A 2 -4.73 6.10 3.34
N VAL A 3 -5.80 5.34 3.52
CA VAL A 3 -6.12 4.12 2.79
C VAL A 3 -7.51 4.32 2.18
N ILE A 4 -7.64 4.01 0.91
CA ILE A 4 -8.86 4.19 0.15
C ILE A 4 -9.24 2.81 -0.39
N THR A 5 -10.44 2.35 -0.06
CA THR A 5 -11.06 1.16 -0.63
C THR A 5 -12.29 1.58 -1.45
N ALA A 6 -12.94 0.63 -2.12
CA ALA A 6 -14.15 0.92 -2.86
C ALA A 6 -15.30 1.42 -1.95
N ASP A 7 -15.36 0.95 -0.71
CA ASP A 7 -16.46 1.24 0.21
C ASP A 7 -16.14 2.37 1.19
N LYS A 8 -14.86 2.52 1.58
CA LYS A 8 -14.47 3.41 2.69
C LYS A 8 -13.12 4.08 2.45
N VAL A 9 -12.98 5.23 3.06
CA VAL A 9 -11.71 5.95 3.17
C VAL A 9 -11.28 5.94 4.63
N TYR A 10 -10.00 5.68 4.86
CA TYR A 10 -9.42 5.62 6.20
C TYR A 10 -8.30 6.64 6.34
N ARG A 11 -8.28 7.35 7.46
CA ARG A 11 -7.16 8.15 7.91
C ARG A 11 -6.20 7.27 8.71
N VAL A 12 -4.90 7.40 8.46
CA VAL A 12 -3.85 6.66 9.15
C VAL A 12 -2.99 7.62 9.96
N GLU A 13 -2.91 7.39 11.26
CA GLU A 13 -2.09 8.16 12.20
C GLU A 13 -0.62 7.72 12.14
N GLY A 14 0.26 8.58 12.68
CA GLY A 14 1.71 8.37 12.76
C GLY A 14 2.46 8.94 11.56
N ASP A 15 3.72 9.31 11.81
CA ASP A 15 4.62 10.01 10.88
C ASP A 15 6.06 9.46 10.91
N SER A 16 6.27 8.35 11.60
CA SER A 16 7.56 7.68 11.75
C SER A 16 7.50 6.22 11.29
N TYR A 17 8.64 5.54 11.31
CA TYR A 17 8.70 4.10 11.05
C TYR A 17 8.27 3.24 12.23
N GLU A 18 7.97 3.83 13.39
CA GLU A 18 7.35 3.11 14.48
C GLU A 18 5.90 2.75 14.10
N PRO A 19 5.49 1.47 14.17
CA PRO A 19 4.15 1.04 13.77
C PRO A 19 3.12 1.33 14.87
N VAL A 20 3.07 2.58 15.34
CA VAL A 20 2.11 3.09 16.33
C VAL A 20 1.10 4.01 15.67
N GLY A 21 -0.04 4.22 16.34
CA GLY A 21 -1.17 5.00 15.84
C GLY A 21 -2.23 4.12 15.18
N ASN A 22 -3.40 4.70 15.02
CA ASN A 22 -4.61 4.01 14.65
C ASN A 22 -4.98 4.22 13.18
N ILE A 23 -5.87 3.38 12.70
CA ILE A 23 -6.58 3.54 11.43
C ILE A 23 -8.02 3.88 11.77
N HIS A 24 -8.52 5.00 11.24
CA HIS A 24 -9.89 5.48 11.46
C HIS A 24 -10.62 5.58 10.13
N PRO A 25 -11.86 5.11 10.01
CA PRO A 25 -12.71 5.53 8.92
C PRO A 25 -12.84 7.05 8.96
N ILE A 26 -12.85 7.72 7.81
CA ILE A 26 -12.83 9.19 7.77
C ILE A 26 -14.10 9.82 8.39
N ASP A 27 -15.20 9.08 8.32
CA ASP A 27 -16.52 9.50 8.80
C ASP A 27 -16.83 9.02 10.24
N GLU A 28 -15.89 8.31 10.88
CA GLU A 28 -16.08 7.74 12.22
C GLU A 28 -14.94 8.24 13.15
N PRO A 29 -15.27 8.65 14.42
CA PRO A 29 -14.26 9.14 15.35
C PRO A 29 -13.39 8.02 15.94
N ASP A 30 -13.94 6.81 16.05
CA ASP A 30 -13.27 5.70 16.71
C ASP A 30 -12.34 4.94 15.76
N PRO A 31 -11.21 4.42 16.27
CA PRO A 31 -10.32 3.58 15.47
C PRO A 31 -10.98 2.26 15.11
N ILE A 32 -10.69 1.77 13.90
CA ILE A 32 -11.20 0.47 13.47
C ILE A 32 -10.34 -0.67 14.02
N THR A 33 -11.01 -1.74 14.44
CA THR A 33 -10.36 -3.04 14.63
C THR A 33 -10.52 -3.82 13.33
N VAL A 34 -9.41 -4.18 12.70
CA VAL A 34 -9.42 -4.92 11.44
C VAL A 34 -9.87 -6.36 11.70
N ALA A 35 -11.06 -6.69 11.23
CA ALA A 35 -11.62 -8.04 11.40
C ALA A 35 -11.10 -9.00 10.31
N PRO A 36 -10.98 -10.31 10.65
CA PRO A 36 -10.60 -11.34 9.69
C PRO A 36 -11.55 -11.40 8.49
N GLY A 37 -10.99 -11.58 7.29
CA GLY A 37 -11.75 -11.75 6.05
C GLY A 37 -12.31 -10.47 5.45
N THR A 38 -12.12 -9.30 6.08
CA THR A 38 -12.55 -8.01 5.53
C THR A 38 -11.67 -7.56 4.36
N LEU A 39 -12.22 -6.67 3.54
CA LEU A 39 -11.47 -6.04 2.45
C LEU A 39 -10.20 -5.33 2.97
N LEU A 40 -10.31 -4.59 4.08
CA LEU A 40 -9.17 -3.90 4.66
C LEU A 40 -8.08 -4.87 5.14
N GLU A 41 -8.43 -6.00 5.74
CA GLU A 41 -7.44 -7.03 6.12
C GLU A 41 -6.72 -7.58 4.89
N ARG A 42 -7.46 -7.92 3.83
CA ARG A 42 -6.87 -8.42 2.58
C ARG A 42 -5.94 -7.38 1.94
N TYR A 43 -6.35 -6.12 1.94
CA TYR A 43 -5.52 -5.02 1.47
C TYR A 43 -4.21 -4.91 2.26
N LEU A 44 -4.28 -4.87 3.59
CA LEU A 44 -3.12 -4.75 4.47
C LEU A 44 -2.18 -5.96 4.35
N ARG A 45 -2.72 -7.16 4.24
CA ARG A 45 -1.93 -8.38 3.98
C ARG A 45 -1.24 -8.33 2.62
N THR A 46 -1.91 -7.80 1.61
CA THR A 46 -1.33 -7.67 0.27
C THR A 46 -0.12 -6.74 0.27
N ILE A 47 -0.23 -5.55 0.88
CA ILE A 47 0.88 -4.61 0.95
C ILE A 47 2.00 -5.06 1.90
N ASP A 48 1.72 -5.97 2.82
CA ASP A 48 2.72 -6.60 3.67
C ASP A 48 3.50 -7.68 2.93
N LEU A 49 2.82 -8.61 2.26
CA LEU A 49 3.46 -9.75 1.60
C LEU A 49 4.07 -9.38 0.24
N CYS A 50 3.42 -8.50 -0.54
CA CYS A 50 3.95 -7.99 -1.80
C CYS A 50 4.84 -6.76 -1.56
N ASN A 51 6.01 -7.01 -0.97
CA ASN A 51 6.90 -5.97 -0.45
C ASN A 51 8.30 -6.53 -0.19
N ASP A 52 9.33 -5.81 -0.60
CA ASP A 52 10.74 -6.21 -0.40
C ASP A 52 11.41 -5.50 0.79
N SER A 53 10.74 -4.51 1.41
CA SER A 53 11.26 -3.84 2.59
C SER A 53 11.04 -4.65 3.86
N GLN A 54 11.89 -4.42 4.85
CA GLN A 54 11.77 -5.00 6.18
C GLN A 54 11.71 -3.89 7.23
N LEU A 55 10.83 -4.09 8.21
CA LEU A 55 10.71 -3.25 9.39
C LEU A 55 11.45 -3.94 10.54
N ILE A 56 12.51 -3.32 11.03
CA ILE A 56 13.39 -3.87 12.06
C ILE A 56 13.58 -2.89 13.22
N LYS A 57 13.87 -3.41 14.41
CA LYS A 57 14.40 -2.60 15.51
C LYS A 57 15.92 -2.71 15.53
N ASP A 58 16.60 -1.56 15.64
CA ASP A 58 18.04 -1.55 15.85
C ASP A 58 18.41 -1.86 17.32
N GLU A 59 19.71 -1.92 17.62
CA GLU A 59 20.22 -2.19 18.95
C GLU A 59 19.79 -1.16 20.01
N SER A 60 19.44 0.06 19.60
CA SER A 60 18.90 1.11 20.47
C SER A 60 17.38 1.02 20.67
N GLY A 61 16.72 0.08 20.01
CA GLY A 61 15.28 -0.10 20.04
C GLY A 61 14.51 0.83 19.08
N LEU A 62 15.20 1.58 18.24
CA LEU A 62 14.57 2.44 17.22
C LEU A 62 14.14 1.63 15.99
N TRP A 63 12.97 1.95 15.50
CA TRP A 63 12.43 1.34 14.27
C TRP A 63 13.12 1.90 13.03
N LYS A 64 13.55 1.01 12.16
CA LYS A 64 14.20 1.31 10.88
C LYS A 64 13.63 0.48 9.75
N ILE A 65 13.73 1.02 8.55
CA ILE A 65 13.38 0.32 7.31
C ILE A 65 14.67 -0.08 6.59
N THR A 66 14.70 -1.34 6.13
CA THR A 66 15.66 -1.81 5.14
C THR A 66 14.92 -1.98 3.83
N GLY A 67 15.35 -1.31 2.77
CA GLY A 67 14.66 -1.28 1.46
C GLY A 67 14.19 0.12 1.06
N GLY A 68 13.25 0.19 0.12
CA GLY A 68 12.71 1.43 -0.41
C GLY A 68 11.81 2.19 0.58
N PRO A 69 11.88 3.54 0.67
CA PRO A 69 11.02 4.29 1.61
C PRO A 69 9.52 4.10 1.36
N THR A 70 9.12 3.99 0.11
CA THR A 70 7.71 3.76 -0.27
C THR A 70 7.21 2.40 0.24
N GLU A 71 7.97 1.35 -0.01
CA GLU A 71 7.67 -0.01 0.44
C GLU A 71 7.75 -0.10 1.96
N GLY A 72 8.72 0.58 2.57
CA GLY A 72 8.82 0.70 4.01
C GLY A 72 7.58 1.33 4.66
N ALA A 73 7.03 2.38 4.07
CA ALA A 73 5.81 3.01 4.56
C ALA A 73 4.60 2.05 4.50
N LEU A 74 4.52 1.21 3.47
CA LEU A 74 3.48 0.15 3.38
C LEU A 74 3.67 -0.92 4.45
N LYS A 75 4.93 -1.32 4.75
CA LYS A 75 5.23 -2.24 5.87
C LYS A 75 4.79 -1.67 7.20
N VAL A 76 5.10 -0.39 7.46
CA VAL A 76 4.66 0.28 8.68
C VAL A 76 3.14 0.34 8.77
N LEU A 77 2.45 0.62 7.66
CA LEU A 77 0.99 0.63 7.62
C LEU A 77 0.40 -0.73 8.00
N ALA A 78 0.90 -1.80 7.40
CA ALA A 78 0.43 -3.16 7.72
C ALA A 78 0.73 -3.55 9.18
N ALA A 79 1.89 -3.15 9.71
CA ALA A 79 2.31 -3.47 11.07
C ALA A 79 1.55 -2.69 12.18
N LYS A 80 0.71 -1.68 11.82
CA LYS A 80 -0.15 -0.99 12.80
C LYS A 80 -1.30 -1.83 13.31
N VAL A 81 -1.61 -2.92 12.65
CA VAL A 81 -2.70 -3.82 13.01
C VAL A 81 -2.20 -5.25 13.19
N THR A 82 -2.93 -6.02 13.96
CA THR A 82 -2.68 -7.46 14.06
C THR A 82 -3.49 -8.15 12.97
N LEU A 83 -2.81 -8.63 11.93
CA LEU A 83 -3.45 -9.44 10.89
C LEU A 83 -3.74 -10.85 11.41
N SER A 84 -4.80 -11.46 10.89
CA SER A 84 -5.15 -12.85 11.23
C SER A 84 -3.98 -13.79 10.94
N PRO A 85 -3.68 -14.73 11.83
CA PRO A 85 -2.65 -15.74 11.58
C PRO A 85 -2.99 -16.54 10.33
N ALA A 86 -2.03 -16.64 9.41
CA ALA A 86 -2.12 -17.48 8.24
C ALA A 86 -0.73 -18.04 7.92
N SER A 87 -0.65 -19.31 7.54
CA SER A 87 0.59 -19.84 6.97
C SER A 87 0.79 -19.20 5.60
N THR A 88 1.97 -18.64 5.37
CA THR A 88 2.32 -18.00 4.10
C THR A 88 3.62 -18.58 3.58
N GLU A 89 3.64 -18.94 2.31
CA GLU A 89 4.83 -19.46 1.64
C GLU A 89 5.00 -18.74 0.29
N LEU A 90 6.09 -18.01 0.14
CA LEU A 90 6.43 -17.37 -1.14
C LEU A 90 6.85 -18.43 -2.15
N ARG A 91 6.18 -18.50 -3.29
CA ARG A 91 6.46 -19.41 -4.40
C ARG A 91 7.32 -18.77 -5.48
N SER A 92 6.93 -17.56 -5.89
CA SER A 92 7.58 -16.84 -6.97
C SER A 92 7.34 -15.34 -6.82
N LYS A 93 8.20 -14.52 -7.43
CA LYS A 93 7.99 -13.08 -7.49
C LYS A 93 8.49 -12.45 -8.78
N ILE A 94 7.82 -11.38 -9.16
CA ILE A 94 8.29 -10.39 -10.13
C ILE A 94 8.72 -9.18 -9.31
N PRO A 95 10.04 -8.89 -9.21
CA PRO A 95 10.51 -7.72 -8.48
C PRO A 95 10.02 -6.41 -9.12
N PHE A 96 10.05 -5.31 -8.36
CA PHE A 96 9.68 -4.01 -8.90
C PHE A 96 10.60 -3.63 -10.07
N ASP A 97 9.98 -3.22 -11.17
CA ASP A 97 10.66 -2.68 -12.34
C ASP A 97 10.02 -1.35 -12.74
N SER A 98 10.85 -0.33 -12.96
CA SER A 98 10.41 1.02 -13.33
C SER A 98 9.69 1.07 -14.68
N GLN A 99 9.95 0.13 -15.58
CA GLN A 99 9.27 0.00 -16.87
C GLN A 99 7.82 -0.48 -16.66
N TYR A 100 7.61 -1.45 -15.78
CA TYR A 100 6.30 -2.01 -15.48
C TYR A 100 5.58 -1.26 -14.35
N LYS A 101 6.31 -0.55 -13.48
CA LYS A 101 5.83 0.23 -12.32
C LYS A 101 4.99 -0.59 -11.32
N TYR A 102 5.21 -1.88 -11.24
CA TYR A 102 4.63 -2.76 -10.23
C TYR A 102 5.61 -3.85 -9.82
N MET A 103 5.34 -4.45 -8.68
CA MET A 103 5.86 -5.75 -8.28
C MET A 103 4.70 -6.71 -8.06
N SER A 104 4.99 -8.01 -8.13
CA SER A 104 4.00 -9.04 -7.87
C SER A 104 4.63 -10.24 -7.20
N THR A 105 3.86 -10.90 -6.34
CA THR A 105 4.29 -12.11 -5.63
C THR A 105 3.22 -13.18 -5.73
N LEU A 106 3.64 -14.42 -5.88
CA LEU A 106 2.80 -15.61 -5.78
C LEU A 106 3.04 -16.24 -4.41
N TYR A 107 2.00 -16.28 -3.60
CA TYR A 107 2.02 -16.91 -2.28
C TYR A 107 1.03 -18.06 -2.20
N ARG A 108 1.42 -19.10 -1.46
CA ARG A 108 0.43 -19.97 -0.82
C ARG A 108 0.05 -19.34 0.51
N ILE A 109 -1.24 -19.03 0.69
CA ILE A 109 -1.81 -18.48 1.92
C ILE A 109 -2.84 -19.49 2.42
N GLY A 110 -2.49 -20.20 3.51
CA GLY A 110 -3.27 -21.38 3.91
C GLY A 110 -3.23 -22.48 2.84
N ASN A 111 -4.38 -22.76 2.23
CA ASN A 111 -4.52 -23.77 1.17
C ASN A 111 -4.71 -23.15 -0.24
N GLU A 112 -4.65 -21.82 -0.36
CA GLU A 112 -4.92 -21.13 -1.62
C GLU A 112 -3.65 -20.51 -2.20
N GLU A 113 -3.45 -20.71 -3.52
CA GLU A 113 -2.42 -19.99 -4.26
C GLU A 113 -2.98 -18.61 -4.67
N THR A 114 -2.26 -17.55 -4.30
CA THR A 114 -2.73 -16.18 -4.48
C THR A 114 -1.62 -15.30 -5.06
N ILE A 115 -1.95 -14.57 -6.10
CA ILE A 115 -1.07 -13.55 -6.68
C ILE A 115 -1.44 -12.20 -6.04
N LEU A 116 -0.44 -11.54 -5.49
CA LEU A 116 -0.54 -10.21 -4.88
C LEU A 116 0.26 -9.22 -5.72
N ILE A 117 -0.25 -8.01 -5.86
CA ILE A 117 0.35 -7.00 -6.74
C ILE A 117 0.33 -5.66 -6.02
N THR A 118 1.45 -4.93 -6.04
CA THR A 118 1.53 -3.54 -5.59
C THR A 118 2.23 -2.69 -6.65
N GLY A 119 1.75 -1.47 -6.88
CA GLY A 119 2.33 -0.63 -7.91
C GLY A 119 1.64 0.72 -8.12
N ALA A 120 2.00 1.38 -9.20
CA ALA A 120 1.41 2.65 -9.57
C ALA A 120 -0.07 2.47 -9.96
N PRO A 121 -0.98 3.33 -9.45
CA PRO A 121 -2.41 3.20 -9.71
C PRO A 121 -2.76 3.18 -11.20
N ASP A 122 -2.14 4.04 -12.01
CA ASP A 122 -2.34 4.13 -13.45
C ASP A 122 -2.03 2.83 -14.19
N VAL A 123 -1.14 2.02 -13.65
CA VAL A 123 -0.80 0.71 -14.20
C VAL A 123 -1.79 -0.35 -13.72
N LEU A 124 -2.08 -0.39 -12.41
CA LEU A 124 -2.98 -1.40 -11.86
C LEU A 124 -4.40 -1.27 -12.43
N PHE A 125 -4.89 -0.06 -12.69
CA PHE A 125 -6.20 0.14 -13.31
C PHE A 125 -6.31 -0.48 -14.72
N ARG A 126 -5.21 -0.51 -15.46
CA ARG A 126 -5.19 -1.19 -16.78
C ARG A 126 -5.21 -2.72 -16.67
N LEU A 127 -4.69 -3.26 -15.55
CA LEU A 127 -4.69 -4.70 -15.28
C LEU A 127 -6.00 -5.17 -14.65
N CYS A 128 -6.67 -4.29 -13.87
CA CYS A 128 -7.89 -4.63 -13.13
C CYS A 128 -9.13 -4.43 -13.97
N GLN A 129 -10.01 -5.43 -13.99
CA GLN A 129 -11.35 -5.35 -14.57
C GLN A 129 -12.43 -5.23 -13.49
N HIS A 130 -12.09 -5.60 -12.25
CA HIS A 130 -12.97 -5.60 -11.09
C HIS A 130 -12.29 -4.94 -9.89
N GLN A 131 -13.10 -4.52 -8.96
CA GLN A 131 -12.71 -4.09 -7.62
C GLN A 131 -13.35 -5.00 -6.58
N GLN A 132 -12.65 -5.17 -5.46
CA GLN A 132 -13.22 -5.84 -4.30
C GLN A 132 -13.95 -4.82 -3.46
N THR A 133 -15.16 -5.17 -3.02
CA THR A 133 -15.94 -4.45 -2.00
C THR A 133 -16.16 -5.35 -0.79
N ASP A 134 -16.70 -4.82 0.31
CA ASP A 134 -17.12 -5.60 1.46
C ASP A 134 -18.31 -6.55 1.12
N HIS A 135 -18.98 -6.32 -0.01
CA HIS A 135 -20.14 -7.09 -0.47
C HIS A 135 -19.80 -8.09 -1.60
N GLY A 136 -18.57 -8.07 -2.11
CA GLY A 136 -18.11 -8.97 -3.17
C GLY A 136 -17.33 -8.28 -4.28
N LEU A 137 -17.32 -8.88 -5.46
CA LEU A 137 -16.66 -8.33 -6.63
C LEU A 137 -17.61 -7.46 -7.44
N GLU A 138 -17.15 -6.28 -7.82
CA GLU A 138 -17.86 -5.34 -8.70
C GLU A 138 -16.99 -4.95 -9.90
N PRO A 139 -17.56 -4.49 -11.00
CA PRO A 139 -16.79 -3.85 -12.07
C PRO A 139 -15.96 -2.70 -11.51
N LEU A 140 -14.77 -2.48 -12.06
CA LEU A 140 -13.89 -1.39 -11.63
C LEU A 140 -14.57 -0.03 -11.89
N ASP A 141 -14.82 0.75 -10.85
CA ASP A 141 -15.28 2.14 -10.95
C ASP A 141 -14.08 3.08 -11.13
N GLN A 142 -13.53 3.06 -12.35
CA GLN A 142 -12.36 3.87 -12.66
C GLN A 142 -12.57 5.37 -12.40
N PRO A 143 -13.72 6.01 -12.70
CA PRO A 143 -13.98 7.42 -12.36
C PRO A 143 -13.87 7.72 -10.86
N TYR A 144 -14.38 6.85 -10.00
CA TYR A 144 -14.25 6.99 -8.55
C TYR A 144 -12.77 6.99 -8.12
N TRP A 145 -11.98 6.03 -8.62
CA TRP A 145 -10.58 5.91 -8.25
C TRP A 145 -9.73 7.07 -8.77
N GLU A 146 -9.98 7.52 -10.00
CA GLU A 146 -9.30 8.68 -10.57
C GLU A 146 -9.60 9.96 -9.79
N ALA A 147 -10.85 10.18 -9.39
CA ALA A 147 -11.25 11.30 -8.55
C ALA A 147 -10.55 11.26 -7.18
N LYS A 148 -10.46 10.08 -6.56
CA LYS A 148 -9.76 9.91 -5.28
C LYS A 148 -8.26 10.14 -5.40
N ILE A 149 -7.63 9.67 -6.47
CA ILE A 149 -6.21 9.95 -6.72
C ILE A 149 -5.98 11.45 -6.88
N GLU A 150 -6.81 12.14 -7.65
CA GLU A 150 -6.67 13.59 -7.86
C GLU A 150 -6.87 14.37 -6.56
N GLU A 151 -7.86 13.99 -5.74
CA GLU A 151 -8.12 14.57 -4.41
C GLU A 151 -6.85 14.53 -3.54
N TYR A 152 -6.29 13.33 -3.32
CA TYR A 152 -5.15 13.13 -2.44
C TYR A 152 -3.81 13.55 -3.04
N ALA A 153 -3.67 13.54 -4.37
CA ALA A 153 -2.48 14.07 -5.04
C ALA A 153 -2.36 15.59 -4.88
N ARG A 154 -3.49 16.32 -4.83
CA ARG A 154 -3.50 17.76 -4.52
C ARG A 154 -2.99 18.07 -3.11
N GLU A 155 -3.14 17.14 -2.19
CA GLU A 155 -2.56 17.22 -0.84
C GLU A 155 -1.08 16.83 -0.79
N GLY A 156 -0.48 16.48 -1.94
CA GLY A 156 0.92 16.07 -2.06
C GLY A 156 1.18 14.61 -1.66
N LEU A 157 0.16 13.77 -1.61
CA LEU A 157 0.34 12.36 -1.32
C LEU A 157 0.81 11.57 -2.54
N ARG A 158 1.78 10.70 -2.33
CA ARG A 158 2.17 9.67 -3.29
C ARG A 158 1.24 8.47 -3.15
N MET A 159 0.65 8.05 -4.26
CA MET A 159 -0.34 6.97 -4.28
C MET A 159 0.28 5.65 -4.73
N VAL A 160 -0.03 4.57 -4.01
CA VAL A 160 0.34 3.19 -4.37
C VAL A 160 -0.90 2.32 -4.26
N ALA A 161 -1.21 1.62 -5.35
CA ALA A 161 -2.35 0.71 -5.40
C ALA A 161 -1.93 -0.73 -5.02
N ALA A 162 -2.90 -1.49 -4.52
CA ALA A 162 -2.77 -2.91 -4.26
C ALA A 162 -3.91 -3.68 -4.93
N ALA A 163 -3.59 -4.82 -5.51
CA ALA A 163 -4.51 -5.70 -6.18
C ALA A 163 -4.14 -7.17 -5.91
N TRP A 164 -5.05 -8.06 -6.23
CA TRP A 164 -4.85 -9.50 -6.09
C TRP A 164 -5.55 -10.27 -7.21
N LYS A 165 -5.22 -11.54 -7.33
CA LYS A 165 -6.03 -12.50 -8.07
C LYS A 165 -5.79 -13.93 -7.53
N PRO A 166 -6.78 -14.82 -7.63
CA PRO A 166 -6.53 -16.24 -7.39
C PRO A 166 -5.56 -16.76 -8.45
N ALA A 167 -4.61 -17.58 -8.03
CA ALA A 167 -3.74 -18.30 -8.94
C ALA A 167 -4.32 -19.69 -9.27
N ALA A 168 -3.77 -20.35 -10.28
CA ALA A 168 -4.14 -21.71 -10.58
C ALA A 168 -3.66 -22.67 -9.46
N ASP A 169 -4.41 -23.75 -9.22
CA ASP A 169 -4.00 -24.76 -8.26
C ASP A 169 -2.63 -25.32 -8.60
N GLY A 170 -1.72 -25.30 -7.60
CA GLY A 170 -0.36 -25.79 -7.77
C GLY A 170 0.56 -24.88 -8.60
N GLN A 171 0.16 -23.67 -8.91
CA GLN A 171 1.04 -22.72 -9.60
C GLN A 171 2.28 -22.42 -8.75
N THR A 172 3.47 -22.58 -9.33
CA THR A 172 4.76 -22.36 -8.67
C THR A 172 5.56 -21.23 -9.27
N GLU A 173 5.23 -20.80 -10.48
CA GLU A 173 5.91 -19.72 -11.20
C GLU A 173 4.94 -18.58 -11.48
N LEU A 174 5.49 -17.37 -11.52
CA LEU A 174 4.75 -16.14 -11.79
C LEU A 174 5.42 -15.40 -12.95
N THR A 175 4.62 -15.06 -13.96
CA THR A 175 5.05 -14.30 -15.13
C THR A 175 4.16 -13.08 -15.35
N HIS A 176 4.61 -12.12 -16.16
CA HIS A 176 3.80 -10.96 -16.55
C HIS A 176 2.51 -11.35 -17.29
N GLN A 177 2.48 -12.52 -17.95
CA GLN A 177 1.28 -13.01 -18.64
C GLN A 177 0.17 -13.37 -17.67
N ASP A 178 0.52 -13.85 -16.47
CA ASP A 178 -0.45 -14.19 -15.43
C ASP A 178 -1.26 -12.98 -14.96
N LEU A 179 -0.75 -11.77 -15.16
CA LEU A 179 -1.36 -10.51 -14.71
C LEU A 179 -2.25 -9.85 -15.76
N GLN A 180 -2.36 -10.39 -16.97
CA GLN A 180 -3.12 -9.75 -18.06
C GLN A 180 -4.63 -9.78 -17.85
N HIS A 181 -5.14 -10.75 -17.07
CA HIS A 181 -6.56 -10.93 -16.85
C HIS A 181 -6.87 -11.36 -15.40
N GLY A 182 -8.06 -11.00 -14.93
CA GLY A 182 -8.60 -11.45 -13.66
C GLY A 182 -7.98 -10.79 -12.43
N VAL A 183 -7.24 -9.69 -12.61
CA VAL A 183 -6.71 -8.88 -11.50
C VAL A 183 -7.83 -8.05 -10.91
N ILE A 184 -7.90 -8.01 -9.58
CA ILE A 184 -8.94 -7.38 -8.79
C ILE A 184 -8.31 -6.30 -7.93
N LEU A 185 -8.75 -5.05 -8.06
CA LEU A 185 -8.29 -3.94 -7.25
C LEU A 185 -8.80 -4.07 -5.82
N LEU A 186 -7.92 -3.88 -4.82
CA LEU A 186 -8.27 -3.86 -3.41
C LEU A 186 -8.38 -2.45 -2.85
N GLY A 187 -7.47 -1.57 -3.26
CA GLY A 187 -7.42 -0.22 -2.73
C GLY A 187 -6.12 0.50 -3.03
N ILE A 188 -6.00 1.70 -2.47
CA ILE A 188 -4.86 2.61 -2.67
C ILE A 188 -4.40 3.15 -1.33
N ALA A 189 -3.08 3.22 -1.08
CA ALA A 189 -2.50 3.99 0.02
C ALA A 189 -2.01 5.35 -0.47
N GLY A 190 -2.35 6.39 0.26
CA GLY A 190 -1.78 7.73 0.12
C GLY A 190 -0.69 7.95 1.18
N MET A 191 0.54 8.20 0.73
CA MET A 191 1.71 8.40 1.57
C MET A 191 2.25 9.81 1.39
N MET A 192 2.75 10.39 2.48
CA MET A 192 3.45 11.67 2.47
C MET A 192 4.87 11.44 2.97
N ASP A 193 5.84 11.99 2.27
CA ASP A 193 7.21 12.11 2.77
C ASP A 193 7.33 13.50 3.43
N PRO A 194 7.25 13.59 4.76
CA PRO A 194 7.31 14.89 5.43
C PRO A 194 8.70 15.50 5.22
N PRO A 195 8.77 16.83 5.01
CA PRO A 195 10.06 17.51 4.92
C PRO A 195 10.85 17.28 6.22
N ARG A 196 12.14 17.02 6.07
CA ARG A 196 13.03 16.86 7.24
C ARG A 196 13.08 18.16 8.04
N PRO A 197 13.08 18.12 9.39
CA PRO A 197 13.13 19.32 10.23
C PRO A 197 14.29 20.27 9.85
N GLU A 198 15.46 19.71 9.52
CA GLU A 198 16.63 20.47 9.09
C GLU A 198 16.39 21.20 7.76
N ALA A 199 15.65 20.58 6.83
CA ALA A 199 15.30 21.21 5.56
C ALA A 199 14.32 22.38 5.75
N ILE A 200 13.33 22.22 6.66
CA ILE A 200 12.40 23.30 7.01
C ILE A 200 13.16 24.48 7.58
N THR A 201 14.08 24.24 8.53
CA THR A 201 14.92 25.28 9.15
C THR A 201 15.78 25.97 8.09
N ALA A 202 16.51 25.20 7.27
CA ALA A 202 17.40 25.74 6.24
C ALA A 202 16.65 26.60 5.20
N ILE A 203 15.44 26.19 4.81
CA ILE A 203 14.58 26.97 3.91
C ILE A 203 14.14 28.27 4.59
N GLY A 204 13.78 28.21 5.89
CA GLY A 204 13.45 29.40 6.69
C GLY A 204 14.58 30.41 6.74
N ASP A 205 15.81 29.96 7.01
CA ASP A 205 17.01 30.79 7.05
C ASP A 205 17.32 31.43 5.68
N CYS A 206 17.18 30.65 4.59
CA CYS A 206 17.32 31.18 3.24
C CYS A 206 16.31 32.29 2.95
N LEU A 207 15.04 32.09 3.29
CA LEU A 207 13.99 33.10 3.07
C LEU A 207 14.23 34.36 3.90
N GLN A 208 14.69 34.25 5.16
CA GLN A 208 15.08 35.40 5.99
C GLN A 208 16.25 36.16 5.41
N ALA A 209 17.22 35.47 4.78
CA ALA A 209 18.34 36.08 4.07
C ALA A 209 17.97 36.65 2.69
N GLY A 210 16.69 36.63 2.29
CA GLY A 210 16.23 37.09 0.97
C GLY A 210 16.57 36.14 -0.19
N ILE A 211 16.98 34.90 0.10
CA ILE A 211 17.34 33.91 -0.91
C ILE A 211 16.05 33.13 -1.30
N ARG A 212 15.76 33.12 -2.60
CA ARG A 212 14.63 32.31 -3.13
C ARG A 212 15.10 30.90 -3.40
N VAL A 213 14.58 29.95 -2.63
CA VAL A 213 14.79 28.51 -2.85
C VAL A 213 13.84 28.02 -3.94
N LYS A 214 14.37 27.29 -4.94
CA LYS A 214 13.58 26.58 -5.96
C LYS A 214 13.94 25.10 -5.90
N MET A 215 12.94 24.24 -5.93
CA MET A 215 13.07 22.80 -6.14
C MET A 215 12.63 22.44 -7.54
#